data_9bcc0529197fc41ca1027c3a213ee3e3
#
_entry.id   9bcc0529197fc41ca1027c3a213ee3e3
#
_cell.length_a   1.000
_cell.length_b   1.000
_cell.length_c   1.000
_cell.angle_alpha   90.00
_cell.angle_beta   90.00
_cell.angle_gamma   90.00
#
_symmetry.space_group_name_H-M   'P 1'
#
loop_
_entity.id
_entity.type
_entity.pdbx_description
1 polymer ?
#
loop_
_entity_poly.entity_id
_entity_poly.type
_entity_poly.pdbx_seq_one_letter_code
_entity_poly.pdbx_strand_id
1 'polypeptide(L)'
;MNQEEKLLQEVSAIAHRLKELHNDAVIAYTPQVQELCDKKATQNEVEKMLDWLLMYAGDERMLKLYKQVCRTYWQIYPESIAFYIMEYRKEYDRESLIGTEYEYLLHEDEMDEK
;
A
#
# COMPACT_ATOMS: atom_id res chain seq x y z
N MET A 1 33.08 -10.24 19.25
CA MET A 1 32.15 -9.36 18.52
C MET A 1 31.76 -8.20 19.39
N ASN A 2 31.89 -6.97 18.90
CA ASN A 2 31.53 -5.79 19.67
C ASN A 2 30.02 -5.51 19.52
N GLN A 3 29.52 -4.52 20.28
CA GLN A 3 28.09 -4.18 20.24
C GLN A 3 27.62 -3.66 18.89
N GLU A 4 28.48 -2.92 18.17
CA GLU A 4 28.14 -2.42 16.85
C GLU A 4 27.92 -3.54 15.83
N GLU A 5 28.81 -4.53 15.82
CA GLU A 5 28.68 -5.66 14.90
C GLU A 5 27.43 -6.48 15.21
N LYS A 6 27.14 -6.67 16.49
CA LYS A 6 25.95 -7.39 16.93
C LYS A 6 24.69 -6.65 16.49
N LEU A 7 24.64 -5.33 16.65
CA LEU A 7 23.52 -4.49 16.25
C LEU A 7 23.31 -4.54 14.74
N LEU A 8 24.40 -4.46 13.96
CA LEU A 8 24.32 -4.56 12.50
C LEU A 8 23.77 -5.92 12.05
N GLN A 9 24.17 -7.00 12.73
CA GLN A 9 23.64 -8.34 12.43
C GLN A 9 22.13 -8.41 12.73
N GLU A 10 21.70 -7.84 13.84
CA GLU A 10 20.29 -7.79 14.20
C GLU A 10 19.47 -7.01 13.19
N VAL A 11 19.96 -5.84 12.78
CA VAL A 11 19.30 -5.00 11.76
C VAL A 11 19.23 -5.75 10.43
N SER A 12 20.31 -6.41 10.03
CA SER A 12 20.35 -7.18 8.79
C SER A 12 19.35 -8.34 8.81
N ALA A 13 19.23 -9.03 9.96
CA ALA A 13 18.26 -10.12 10.12
C ALA A 13 16.81 -9.62 10.01
N ILE A 14 16.51 -8.45 10.59
CA ILE A 14 15.19 -7.84 10.51
C ILE A 14 14.87 -7.44 9.06
N ALA A 15 15.83 -6.82 8.37
CA ALA A 15 15.67 -6.45 6.97
C ALA A 15 15.40 -7.67 6.08
N HIS A 16 16.10 -8.77 6.34
CA HIS A 16 15.91 -10.02 5.61
C HIS A 16 14.51 -10.60 5.82
N ARG A 17 14.02 -10.59 7.06
CA ARG A 17 12.66 -11.04 7.38
C ARG A 17 11.59 -10.20 6.69
N LEU A 18 11.78 -8.87 6.67
CA LEU A 18 10.84 -7.98 5.98
C LEU A 18 10.78 -8.29 4.49
N LYS A 19 11.95 -8.55 3.89
CA LYS A 19 12.02 -8.91 2.48
C LYS A 19 11.29 -10.22 2.20
N GLU A 20 11.45 -11.21 3.08
CA GLU A 20 10.74 -12.50 2.95
C GLU A 20 9.23 -12.32 3.07
N LEU A 21 8.76 -11.49 4.01
CA LEU A 21 7.34 -11.20 4.16
C LEU A 21 6.78 -10.53 2.92
N HIS A 22 7.51 -9.60 2.32
CA HIS A 22 7.09 -8.96 1.08
C HIS A 22 7.07 -9.97 -0.08
N ASN A 23 8.06 -10.85 -0.18
CA ASN A 23 8.07 -11.91 -1.18
C ASN A 23 6.85 -12.83 -1.04
N ASP A 24 6.54 -13.25 0.19
CA ASP A 24 5.39 -14.10 0.47
C ASP A 24 4.08 -13.39 0.11
N ALA A 25 3.97 -12.09 0.41
CA ALA A 25 2.80 -11.31 0.05
C ALA A 25 2.62 -11.23 -1.47
N VAL A 26 3.70 -10.99 -2.22
CA VAL A 26 3.64 -10.96 -3.69
C VAL A 26 3.13 -12.28 -4.24
N ILE A 27 3.69 -13.39 -3.75
CA ILE A 27 3.30 -14.74 -4.20
C ILE A 27 1.82 -15.00 -3.87
N ALA A 28 1.37 -14.62 -2.68
CA ALA A 28 0.01 -14.87 -2.23
C ALA A 28 -1.01 -14.00 -2.96
N TYR A 29 -0.70 -12.72 -3.16
CA TYR A 29 -1.67 -11.76 -3.70
C TYR A 29 -1.70 -11.66 -5.22
N THR A 30 -0.64 -12.02 -5.92
CA THR A 30 -0.61 -11.94 -7.38
C THR A 30 -1.77 -12.71 -8.02
N PRO A 31 -2.01 -14.01 -7.70
CA PRO A 31 -3.14 -14.72 -8.30
C PRO A 31 -4.49 -14.19 -7.83
N GLN A 32 -4.59 -13.71 -6.59
CA GLN A 32 -5.83 -13.16 -6.06
C GLN A 32 -6.21 -11.87 -6.77
N VAL A 33 -5.24 -11.02 -7.07
CA VAL A 33 -5.46 -9.77 -7.82
C VAL A 33 -5.87 -10.08 -9.25
N GLN A 34 -5.23 -11.05 -9.89
CA GLN A 34 -5.61 -11.46 -11.24
C GLN A 34 -7.05 -11.96 -11.29
N GLU A 35 -7.42 -12.80 -10.35
CA GLU A 35 -8.79 -13.31 -10.25
C GLU A 35 -9.78 -12.16 -10.03
N LEU A 36 -9.49 -11.25 -9.12
CA LEU A 36 -10.35 -10.11 -8.84
C LEU A 36 -10.54 -9.23 -10.08
N CYS A 37 -9.47 -9.00 -10.84
CA CYS A 37 -9.51 -8.13 -12.01
C CYS A 37 -10.15 -8.79 -13.22
N ASP A 38 -10.26 -10.13 -13.24
CA ASP A 38 -10.87 -10.87 -14.34
C ASP A 38 -12.37 -11.06 -14.17
N LYS A 39 -12.93 -10.71 -13.02
CA LYS A 39 -14.36 -10.86 -12.75
C LYS A 39 -15.02 -9.51 -12.49
N LYS A 40 -16.35 -9.51 -12.40
CA LYS A 40 -17.11 -8.33 -11.96
C LYS A 40 -17.18 -8.35 -10.44
N ALA A 41 -16.12 -7.88 -9.79
CA ALA A 41 -16.04 -7.84 -8.34
C ALA A 41 -17.00 -6.80 -7.77
N THR A 42 -17.50 -7.04 -6.56
CA THR A 42 -18.31 -6.05 -5.85
C THR A 42 -17.41 -4.94 -5.31
N GLN A 43 -18.02 -3.81 -5.00
CA GLN A 43 -17.30 -2.70 -4.38
C GLN A 43 -16.58 -3.13 -3.10
N ASN A 44 -17.25 -3.92 -2.26
CA ASN A 44 -16.67 -4.42 -1.02
C ASN A 44 -15.45 -5.32 -1.25
N GLU A 45 -15.51 -6.17 -2.27
CA GLU A 45 -14.37 -7.03 -2.63
C GLU A 45 -13.17 -6.20 -3.08
N VAL A 46 -13.41 -5.18 -3.89
CA VAL A 46 -12.37 -4.28 -4.37
C VAL A 46 -11.74 -3.51 -3.22
N GLU A 47 -12.58 -2.95 -2.34
CA GLU A 47 -12.10 -2.18 -1.19
C GLU A 47 -11.29 -3.04 -0.23
N LYS A 48 -11.73 -4.26 0.06
CA LYS A 48 -10.98 -5.18 0.91
C LYS A 48 -9.62 -5.52 0.32
N MET A 49 -9.58 -5.77 -0.99
CA MET A 49 -8.30 -6.06 -1.65
C MET A 49 -7.36 -4.86 -1.55
N LEU A 50 -7.85 -3.65 -1.80
CA LEU A 50 -7.04 -2.45 -1.70
C LEU A 50 -6.55 -2.20 -0.28
N ASP A 51 -7.37 -2.48 0.75
CA ASP A 51 -6.94 -2.38 2.14
C ASP A 51 -5.74 -3.29 2.42
N TRP A 52 -5.80 -4.54 1.97
CA TRP A 52 -4.71 -5.49 2.16
C TRP A 52 -3.44 -5.07 1.40
N LEU A 53 -3.62 -4.69 0.13
CA LEU A 53 -2.47 -4.31 -0.71
C LEU A 53 -1.81 -3.02 -0.21
N LEU A 54 -2.58 -2.10 0.36
CA LEU A 54 -2.06 -0.84 0.88
C LEU A 54 -1.03 -1.07 1.98
N MET A 55 -1.22 -2.10 2.80
CA MET A 55 -0.27 -2.45 3.86
C MET A 55 1.13 -2.75 3.35
N TYR A 56 1.23 -3.21 2.10
CA TYR A 56 2.50 -3.63 1.50
C TYR A 56 2.91 -2.76 0.30
N ALA A 57 2.20 -1.67 0.04
CA ALA A 57 2.39 -0.88 -1.18
C ALA A 57 3.70 -0.07 -1.21
N GLY A 58 4.47 -0.10 -0.12
CA GLY A 58 5.84 0.41 -0.12
C GLY A 58 6.79 -0.47 -0.93
N ASP A 59 6.46 -1.73 -1.18
CA ASP A 59 7.19 -2.62 -2.08
C ASP A 59 6.69 -2.38 -3.51
N GLU A 60 7.62 -2.22 -4.46
CA GLU A 60 7.27 -1.91 -5.85
C GLU A 60 6.38 -2.96 -6.50
N ARG A 61 6.57 -4.23 -6.17
CA ARG A 61 5.81 -5.33 -6.75
C ARG A 61 4.37 -5.31 -6.23
N MET A 62 4.20 -5.02 -4.95
CA MET A 62 2.87 -4.87 -4.34
C MET A 62 2.18 -3.61 -4.84
N LEU A 63 2.93 -2.54 -5.07
CA LEU A 63 2.39 -1.32 -5.66
C LEU A 63 1.86 -1.57 -7.07
N LYS A 64 2.52 -2.42 -7.86
CA LYS A 64 2.01 -2.80 -9.18
C LYS A 64 0.65 -3.48 -9.09
N LEU A 65 0.47 -4.37 -8.13
CA LEU A 65 -0.80 -5.05 -7.89
C LEU A 65 -1.89 -4.04 -7.47
N TYR A 66 -1.53 -3.11 -6.60
CA TYR A 66 -2.41 -2.03 -6.17
C TYR A 66 -2.88 -1.20 -7.36
N LYS A 67 -1.95 -0.78 -8.20
CA LYS A 67 -2.27 -0.02 -9.41
C LYS A 67 -3.14 -0.81 -10.38
N GLN A 68 -2.92 -2.11 -10.50
CA GLN A 68 -3.72 -2.97 -11.37
C GLN A 68 -5.19 -2.97 -10.94
N VAL A 69 -5.46 -3.13 -9.65
CA VAL A 69 -6.82 -3.07 -9.12
C VAL A 69 -7.45 -1.69 -9.38
N CYS A 70 -6.70 -0.62 -9.10
CA CYS A 70 -7.19 0.73 -9.33
C CYS A 70 -7.55 0.98 -10.79
N ARG A 71 -6.70 0.56 -11.72
CA ARG A 71 -6.95 0.73 -13.15
C ARG A 71 -8.15 -0.06 -13.64
N THR A 72 -8.30 -1.28 -13.12
CA THR A 72 -9.40 -2.16 -13.52
C THR A 72 -10.75 -1.62 -13.08
N TYR A 73 -10.84 -1.06 -11.89
CA TYR A 73 -12.11 -0.66 -11.29
C TYR A 73 -12.35 0.85 -11.24
N TRP A 74 -11.47 1.65 -11.79
CA TRP A 74 -11.57 3.10 -11.81
C TRP A 74 -12.91 3.61 -12.36
N GLN A 75 -13.37 3.04 -13.46
CA GLN A 75 -14.60 3.49 -14.11
C GLN A 75 -15.86 2.95 -13.43
N ILE A 76 -15.74 1.85 -12.70
CA ILE A 76 -16.89 1.19 -12.06
C ILE A 76 -17.13 1.77 -10.65
N TYR A 77 -16.07 1.97 -9.88
CA TYR A 77 -16.14 2.46 -8.51
C TYR A 77 -15.22 3.69 -8.32
N PRO A 78 -15.49 4.79 -9.04
CA PRO A 78 -14.56 5.93 -9.06
C PRO A 78 -14.31 6.56 -7.69
N GLU A 79 -15.33 6.62 -6.84
CA GLU A 79 -15.17 7.21 -5.50
C GLU A 79 -14.29 6.37 -4.60
N SER A 80 -14.49 5.04 -4.63
CA SER A 80 -13.65 4.11 -3.87
C SER A 80 -12.20 4.17 -4.33
N ILE A 81 -11.98 4.14 -5.63
CA ILE A 81 -10.62 4.17 -6.19
C ILE A 81 -9.93 5.50 -5.86
N ALA A 82 -10.65 6.61 -6.00
CA ALA A 82 -10.09 7.93 -5.64
C ALA A 82 -9.67 7.97 -4.17
N PHE A 83 -10.50 7.42 -3.29
CA PHE A 83 -10.19 7.34 -1.86
C PHE A 83 -8.88 6.57 -1.62
N TYR A 84 -8.72 5.40 -2.23
CA TYR A 84 -7.51 4.59 -2.03
C TYR A 84 -6.26 5.18 -2.68
N ILE A 85 -6.41 5.90 -3.78
CA ILE A 85 -5.27 6.63 -4.37
C ILE A 85 -4.79 7.69 -3.38
N MET A 86 -5.70 8.42 -2.74
CA MET A 86 -5.32 9.43 -1.75
C MET A 86 -4.72 8.79 -0.50
N GLU A 87 -5.24 7.64 -0.05
CA GLU A 87 -4.68 6.91 1.06
C GLU A 87 -3.23 6.47 0.78
N TYR A 88 -2.97 5.99 -0.44
CA TYR A 88 -1.61 5.66 -0.85
C TYR A 88 -0.70 6.88 -0.80
N ARG A 89 -1.15 8.01 -1.34
CA ARG A 89 -0.34 9.25 -1.36
C ARG A 89 -0.04 9.75 0.04
N LYS A 90 -1.00 9.67 0.94
CA LYS A 90 -0.79 10.04 2.35
C LYS A 90 0.26 9.16 3.02
N GLU A 91 0.23 7.87 2.76
CA GLU A 91 1.08 6.90 3.44
C GLU A 91 2.49 6.83 2.85
N TYR A 92 2.60 6.82 1.52
CA TYR A 92 3.85 6.51 0.83
C TYR A 92 4.38 7.62 -0.06
N ASP A 93 3.57 8.63 -0.37
CA ASP A 93 3.94 9.70 -1.30
C ASP A 93 3.40 11.05 -0.83
N ARG A 94 3.74 11.39 0.40
CA ARG A 94 3.26 12.62 1.03
C ARG A 94 3.70 13.87 0.25
N GLU A 95 4.89 13.83 -0.34
CA GLU A 95 5.40 14.95 -1.12
C GLU A 95 4.50 15.34 -2.28
N SER A 96 3.80 14.37 -2.87
CA SER A 96 2.89 14.64 -3.98
C SER A 96 1.69 15.49 -3.57
N LEU A 97 1.40 15.59 -2.28
CA LEU A 97 0.29 16.38 -1.76
C LEU A 97 0.69 17.82 -1.40
N ILE A 98 2.00 18.08 -1.23
CA ILE A 98 2.51 19.39 -0.86
C ILE A 98 2.25 20.38 -2.00
N GLY A 99 1.68 21.54 -1.67
CA GLY A 99 1.36 22.56 -2.66
C GLY A 99 0.08 22.32 -3.44
N THR A 100 -0.65 21.24 -3.14
CA THR A 100 -1.94 20.95 -3.74
C THR A 100 -3.09 21.28 -2.78
N GLU A 101 -4.31 21.27 -3.30
CA GLU A 101 -5.52 21.46 -2.47
C GLU A 101 -5.71 20.36 -1.43
N TYR A 102 -4.98 19.25 -1.56
CA TYR A 102 -5.08 18.10 -0.66
C TYR A 102 -4.01 18.09 0.43
N GLU A 103 -3.20 19.14 0.52
CA GLU A 103 -2.14 19.22 1.53
C GLU A 103 -2.68 19.09 2.96
N TYR A 104 -3.92 19.53 3.19
CA TYR A 104 -4.56 19.43 4.51
C TYR A 104 -4.62 17.99 5.02
N LEU A 105 -4.64 16.99 4.13
CA LEU A 105 -4.67 15.58 4.51
C LEU A 105 -3.43 15.15 5.29
N LEU A 106 -2.32 15.85 5.10
CA LEU A 106 -1.08 15.55 5.82
C LEU A 106 -1.16 15.93 7.29
N HIS A 107 -2.14 16.74 7.68
CA HIS A 107 -2.29 17.29 9.02
C HIS A 107 -3.53 16.78 9.75
N GLU A 108 -4.30 15.86 9.16
CA GLU A 108 -5.50 15.32 9.78
C GLU A 108 -5.22 14.67 11.14
N ASP A 109 -4.15 13.88 11.22
CA ASP A 109 -3.76 13.19 12.45
C ASP A 109 -3.36 14.17 13.56
N GLU A 110 -2.79 15.31 13.19
CA GLU A 110 -2.43 16.37 14.13
C GLU A 110 -3.66 17.06 14.71
N MET A 111 -4.72 17.18 13.89
CA MET A 111 -5.98 17.79 14.32
C MET A 111 -6.77 16.89 15.26
N ASP A 112 -6.70 15.58 15.04
CA ASP A 112 -7.40 14.59 15.85
C ASP A 112 -6.81 14.44 17.26
N GLU A 113 -5.55 14.81 17.46
CA GLU A 113 -4.89 14.74 18.76
C GLU A 113 -5.29 15.87 19.73
N LYS A 114 -6.01 16.82 19.25
CA LYS A 114 -6.53 17.90 20.07
C LYS A 114 -7.89 17.49 20.70
#